data_ce7019cf226ca5fec8718444e5315f70
#
_entry.id   ce7019cf226ca5fec8718444e5315f70
#
_cell.length_a   1.000
_cell.length_b   1.000
_cell.length_c   1.000
_cell.angle_alpha   90.00
_cell.angle_beta   90.00
_cell.angle_gamma   90.00
#
_symmetry.space_group_name_H-M   'P 1'
#
loop_
_entity.id
_entity.type
_entity.pdbx_description
1 polymer ?
#
loop_
_entity_poly.entity_id
_entity_poly.type
_entity_poly.pdbx_seq_one_letter_code
_entity_poly.pdbx_strand_id
1 'polypeptide(L)'
;MNGTTGFGMAKLMEDAANGAFKTEKYTFDVKTDFAKEVLPALINGDADIAAIPTNGASIAYNKTQGKVKVLAVNTLGCLYVIGKTEIASFADLDGKTVYAPAQNPTFIFKYLCGQNNVNVTIDNQYSAPADLVAAVAAGKVDYAVLPEPMITVAKAKNADLKVSLDLTAEWNKLDGKQDTLVQGCVVVRTAFLEAHPEAVANFLSAYEASVNYVNTNTEEAADLIVKHGIFAQAPVAKKAIPKCNIHFVAGDDMKAAMNTYLTILSGINAGAIGGKVPDDAFYYLGK
;
A
#
# COMPACT_ATOMS: atom_id res chain seq x y z
N MET A 1 5.63 -7.90 2.03
CA MET A 1 5.77 -7.01 3.23
C MET A 1 4.63 -7.23 4.22
N ASN A 2 4.80 -6.82 5.47
CA ASN A 2 3.73 -6.77 6.46
C ASN A 2 2.73 -5.61 6.18
N GLY A 3 1.67 -5.52 6.99
CA GLY A 3 0.64 -4.48 6.86
C GLY A 3 -0.24 -4.67 5.62
N THR A 4 -0.88 -3.59 5.18
CA THR A 4 -1.93 -3.61 4.14
C THR A 4 -1.48 -4.29 2.84
N THR A 5 -0.26 -4.04 2.37
CA THR A 5 0.28 -4.67 1.15
C THR A 5 0.42 -6.19 1.26
N GLY A 6 0.50 -6.73 2.49
CA GLY A 6 0.58 -8.17 2.74
C GLY A 6 -0.78 -8.84 2.96
N PHE A 7 -1.82 -8.09 3.30
CA PHE A 7 -3.11 -8.66 3.71
C PHE A 7 -3.71 -9.58 2.65
N GLY A 8 -3.63 -9.20 1.38
CA GLY A 8 -4.12 -10.01 0.28
C GLY A 8 -3.44 -11.38 0.10
N MET A 9 -2.27 -11.60 0.72
CA MET A 9 -1.54 -12.88 0.67
C MET A 9 -2.07 -13.92 1.68
N ALA A 10 -2.87 -13.53 2.67
CA ALA A 10 -3.16 -14.36 3.83
C ALA A 10 -3.79 -15.72 3.48
N LYS A 11 -4.76 -15.76 2.55
CA LYS A 11 -5.39 -17.01 2.13
C LYS A 11 -4.46 -17.85 1.25
N LEU A 12 -3.70 -17.22 0.36
CA LEU A 12 -2.68 -17.89 -0.45
C LEU A 12 -1.62 -18.59 0.45
N MET A 13 -1.17 -17.91 1.50
CA MET A 13 -0.23 -18.48 2.47
C MET A 13 -0.83 -19.68 3.20
N GLU A 14 -2.11 -19.60 3.59
CA GLU A 14 -2.82 -20.70 4.24
C GLU A 14 -2.99 -21.90 3.30
N ASP A 15 -3.39 -21.65 2.05
CA ASP A 15 -3.57 -22.71 1.05
C ASP A 15 -2.24 -23.41 0.74
N ALA A 16 -1.16 -22.65 0.64
CA ALA A 16 0.18 -23.22 0.46
C ALA A 16 0.61 -24.08 1.65
N ALA A 17 0.37 -23.61 2.89
CA ALA A 17 0.68 -24.35 4.11
C ALA A 17 -0.13 -25.66 4.20
N ASN A 18 -1.33 -25.69 3.66
CA ASN A 18 -2.21 -26.86 3.61
C ASN A 18 -1.98 -27.77 2.38
N GLY A 19 -0.98 -27.45 1.54
CA GLY A 19 -0.63 -28.26 0.37
C GLY A 19 -1.67 -28.21 -0.76
N ALA A 20 -2.41 -27.12 -0.89
CA ALA A 20 -3.43 -26.95 -1.92
C ALA A 20 -2.84 -26.90 -3.35
N PHE A 21 -1.60 -26.44 -3.48
CA PHE A 21 -0.90 -26.31 -4.76
C PHE A 21 -0.12 -27.57 -5.08
N LYS A 22 -0.35 -28.15 -6.27
CA LYS A 22 0.28 -29.41 -6.68
C LYS A 22 1.52 -29.21 -7.56
N THR A 23 1.55 -28.12 -8.29
CA THR A 23 2.59 -27.81 -9.29
C THR A 23 3.63 -26.84 -8.75
N GLU A 24 3.23 -25.90 -7.91
CA GLU A 24 4.11 -24.90 -7.32
C GLU A 24 4.32 -25.16 -5.82
N LYS A 25 5.52 -24.85 -5.35
CA LYS A 25 5.84 -24.79 -3.93
C LYS A 25 6.14 -23.36 -3.54
N TYR A 26 5.24 -22.76 -2.80
CA TYR A 26 5.42 -21.41 -2.28
C TYR A 26 6.13 -21.42 -0.93
N THR A 27 7.10 -20.53 -0.77
CA THR A 27 7.75 -20.19 0.50
C THR A 27 7.53 -18.71 0.76
N PHE A 28 7.09 -18.36 1.95
CA PHE A 28 6.76 -16.98 2.29
C PHE A 28 7.68 -16.45 3.38
N ASP A 29 8.09 -15.19 3.23
CA ASP A 29 8.86 -14.45 4.22
C ASP A 29 8.22 -13.06 4.43
N VAL A 30 7.80 -12.77 5.67
CA VAL A 30 7.14 -11.51 6.02
C VAL A 30 8.17 -10.53 6.54
N LYS A 31 8.50 -9.53 5.75
CA LYS A 31 9.46 -8.47 6.05
C LYS A 31 8.76 -7.15 6.39
N THR A 32 9.44 -6.31 7.16
CA THR A 32 8.90 -5.03 7.64
C THR A 32 9.49 -3.81 6.94
N ASP A 33 10.71 -3.92 6.41
CA ASP A 33 11.44 -2.81 5.79
C ASP A 33 11.70 -3.09 4.30
N PHE A 34 11.02 -2.31 3.44
CA PHE A 34 11.21 -2.42 1.99
C PHE A 34 12.67 -2.22 1.58
N ALA A 35 13.31 -1.15 2.06
CA ALA A 35 14.62 -0.72 1.57
C ALA A 35 15.75 -1.61 2.07
N LYS A 36 15.66 -2.11 3.31
CA LYS A 36 16.72 -2.89 3.96
C LYS A 36 16.56 -4.39 3.78
N GLU A 37 15.35 -4.87 3.58
CA GLU A 37 15.06 -6.32 3.57
C GLU A 37 14.51 -6.79 2.22
N VAL A 38 13.42 -6.18 1.71
CA VAL A 38 12.71 -6.70 0.54
C VAL A 38 13.42 -6.39 -0.76
N LEU A 39 13.89 -5.14 -0.93
CA LEU A 39 14.61 -4.75 -2.14
C LEU A 39 15.92 -5.53 -2.33
N PRO A 40 16.78 -5.72 -1.30
CA PRO A 40 17.94 -6.59 -1.42
C PRO A 40 17.58 -8.04 -1.77
N ALA A 41 16.55 -8.63 -1.15
CA ALA A 41 16.12 -9.99 -1.44
C ALA A 41 15.69 -10.17 -2.92
N LEU A 42 14.96 -9.20 -3.48
CA LEU A 42 14.60 -9.19 -4.91
C LEU A 42 15.85 -9.07 -5.81
N ILE A 43 16.79 -8.20 -5.46
CA ILE A 43 18.00 -7.97 -6.27
C ILE A 43 18.92 -9.21 -6.26
N ASN A 44 19.09 -9.83 -5.10
CA ASN A 44 19.98 -10.99 -4.92
C ASN A 44 19.36 -12.28 -5.43
N GLY A 45 18.04 -12.33 -5.66
CA GLY A 45 17.33 -13.53 -6.06
C GLY A 45 16.91 -14.42 -4.91
N ASP A 46 16.93 -13.89 -3.67
CA ASP A 46 16.43 -14.61 -2.48
C ASP A 46 14.88 -14.60 -2.43
N ALA A 47 14.24 -13.69 -3.18
CA ALA A 47 12.80 -13.63 -3.38
C ALA A 47 12.48 -13.46 -4.88
N ASP A 48 11.54 -14.23 -5.41
CA ASP A 48 11.10 -14.16 -6.80
C ASP A 48 9.97 -13.17 -7.00
N ILE A 49 9.03 -13.12 -6.04
CA ILE A 49 7.84 -12.27 -6.06
C ILE A 49 7.75 -11.53 -4.72
N ALA A 50 7.33 -10.27 -4.74
CA ALA A 50 7.14 -9.51 -3.51
C ALA A 50 5.94 -8.55 -3.60
N ALA A 51 5.21 -8.41 -2.48
CA ALA A 51 4.22 -7.35 -2.30
C ALA A 51 4.92 -6.15 -1.64
N ILE A 52 4.91 -4.98 -2.31
CA ILE A 52 5.67 -3.79 -1.93
C ILE A 52 4.89 -2.50 -2.21
N PRO A 53 5.30 -1.35 -1.63
CA PRO A 53 4.74 -0.05 -2.02
C PRO A 53 4.98 0.25 -3.50
N THR A 54 4.01 0.85 -4.16
CA THR A 54 4.05 1.15 -5.60
C THR A 54 5.25 2.03 -6.00
N ASN A 55 5.55 3.06 -5.22
CA ASN A 55 6.75 3.86 -5.46
C ASN A 55 8.05 3.06 -5.25
N GLY A 56 8.03 2.10 -4.33
CA GLY A 56 9.13 1.15 -4.11
C GLY A 56 9.38 0.27 -5.33
N ALA A 57 8.32 -0.17 -6.02
CA ALA A 57 8.45 -0.92 -7.27
C ALA A 57 9.13 -0.09 -8.37
N SER A 58 8.74 1.19 -8.52
CA SER A 58 9.40 2.10 -9.45
C SER A 58 10.88 2.33 -9.10
N ILE A 59 11.20 2.51 -7.81
CA ILE A 59 12.59 2.62 -7.34
C ILE A 59 13.37 1.34 -7.68
N ALA A 60 12.79 0.16 -7.41
CA ALA A 60 13.41 -1.13 -7.71
C ALA A 60 13.70 -1.27 -9.21
N TYR A 61 12.72 -0.99 -10.07
CA TYR A 61 12.87 -1.03 -11.51
C TYR A 61 13.98 -0.10 -12.02
N ASN A 62 13.93 1.16 -11.62
CA ASN A 62 14.90 2.17 -12.08
C ASN A 62 16.33 1.85 -11.59
N LYS A 63 16.51 1.44 -10.32
CA LYS A 63 17.81 1.10 -9.75
C LYS A 63 18.40 -0.19 -10.35
N THR A 64 17.55 -1.14 -10.71
CA THR A 64 17.98 -2.44 -11.25
C THR A 64 18.01 -2.48 -12.77
N GLN A 65 17.65 -1.38 -13.44
CA GLN A 65 17.60 -1.28 -14.91
C GLN A 65 16.68 -2.38 -15.51
N GLY A 66 15.46 -2.50 -14.96
CA GLY A 66 14.44 -3.39 -15.51
C GLY A 66 14.45 -4.83 -14.99
N LYS A 67 15.21 -5.16 -13.92
CA LYS A 67 15.23 -6.52 -13.37
C LYS A 67 13.99 -6.89 -12.54
N VAL A 68 13.03 -5.98 -12.41
CA VAL A 68 11.78 -6.18 -11.67
C VAL A 68 10.62 -5.68 -12.52
N LYS A 69 9.53 -6.44 -12.61
CA LYS A 69 8.27 -6.03 -13.27
C LYS A 69 7.12 -6.05 -12.29
N VAL A 70 6.11 -5.21 -12.52
CA VAL A 70 4.86 -5.23 -11.75
C VAL A 70 3.90 -6.22 -12.38
N LEU A 71 3.30 -7.06 -11.52
CA LEU A 71 2.31 -8.07 -11.89
C LEU A 71 0.87 -7.59 -11.69
N ALA A 72 0.61 -6.95 -10.54
CA ALA A 72 -0.71 -6.43 -10.17
C ALA A 72 -0.60 -5.32 -9.13
N VAL A 73 -1.54 -4.39 -9.13
CA VAL A 73 -1.85 -3.53 -7.98
C VAL A 73 -2.60 -4.37 -6.96
N ASN A 74 -2.23 -4.26 -5.68
CA ASN A 74 -2.84 -5.02 -4.60
C ASN A 74 -3.50 -4.17 -3.52
N THR A 75 -3.24 -2.87 -3.52
CA THR A 75 -3.80 -1.93 -2.54
C THR A 75 -4.00 -0.58 -3.21
N LEU A 76 -5.23 -0.10 -3.20
CA LEU A 76 -5.55 1.28 -3.57
C LEU A 76 -5.22 2.22 -2.41
N GLY A 77 -5.79 3.43 -2.38
CA GLY A 77 -5.58 4.36 -1.30
C GLY A 77 -6.16 3.84 0.03
N CYS A 78 -5.40 4.00 1.12
CA CYS A 78 -5.84 3.63 2.46
C CYS A 78 -5.43 4.68 3.52
N LEU A 79 -5.27 5.95 3.10
CA LEU A 79 -4.87 7.07 3.95
C LEU A 79 -6.09 7.88 4.38
N TYR A 80 -6.05 8.32 5.63
CA TYR A 80 -7.12 9.13 6.23
C TYR A 80 -6.53 10.27 7.05
N VAL A 81 -7.29 11.38 7.19
CA VAL A 81 -7.01 12.39 8.19
C VAL A 81 -7.77 12.04 9.46
N ILE A 82 -7.06 11.99 10.58
CA ILE A 82 -7.58 11.72 11.92
C ILE A 82 -7.16 12.84 12.87
N GLY A 83 -8.02 13.22 13.81
CA GLY A 83 -7.72 14.27 14.79
C GLY A 83 -8.69 14.28 15.95
N LYS A 84 -8.48 15.24 16.88
CA LYS A 84 -9.38 15.48 18.03
C LYS A 84 -10.72 16.09 17.59
N THR A 85 -10.67 16.96 16.58
CA THR A 85 -11.82 17.67 16.07
C THR A 85 -12.16 17.16 14.68
N GLU A 86 -13.42 16.97 14.40
CA GLU A 86 -13.92 16.64 13.08
C GLU A 86 -13.73 17.83 12.14
N ILE A 87 -13.35 17.55 10.90
CA ILE A 87 -13.26 18.50 9.80
C ILE A 87 -14.16 17.99 8.66
N ALA A 88 -14.86 18.90 7.98
CA ALA A 88 -15.79 18.56 6.92
C ALA A 88 -15.12 18.53 5.54
N SER A 89 -14.04 19.29 5.36
CA SER A 89 -13.35 19.45 4.08
C SER A 89 -11.88 19.84 4.26
N PHE A 90 -11.12 19.84 3.17
CA PHE A 90 -9.76 20.36 3.16
C PHE A 90 -9.68 21.84 3.60
N ALA A 91 -10.71 22.66 3.32
CA ALA A 91 -10.72 24.06 3.71
C ALA A 91 -10.57 24.26 5.23
N ASP A 92 -11.05 23.32 6.03
CA ASP A 92 -10.94 23.38 7.50
C ASP A 92 -9.50 23.18 7.99
N LEU A 93 -8.60 22.71 7.12
CA LEU A 93 -7.18 22.53 7.41
C LEU A 93 -6.33 23.75 7.04
N ASP A 94 -6.90 24.78 6.40
CA ASP A 94 -6.12 25.94 5.98
C ASP A 94 -5.42 26.62 7.18
N GLY A 95 -4.13 26.91 7.04
CA GLY A 95 -3.28 27.46 8.07
C GLY A 95 -2.95 26.52 9.23
N LYS A 96 -3.40 25.26 9.22
CA LYS A 96 -3.14 24.28 10.29
C LYS A 96 -1.84 23.49 10.07
N THR A 97 -1.37 22.87 11.15
CA THR A 97 -0.30 21.85 11.09
C THR A 97 -0.92 20.46 11.08
N VAL A 98 -0.54 19.64 10.11
CA VAL A 98 -0.95 18.26 9.99
C VAL A 98 0.30 17.37 9.99
N TYR A 99 0.33 16.39 10.87
CA TYR A 99 1.45 15.46 10.99
C TYR A 99 1.26 14.27 10.06
N ALA A 100 2.30 13.91 9.33
CA ALA A 100 2.26 12.78 8.39
C ALA A 100 3.56 11.96 8.46
N PRO A 101 3.51 10.64 8.27
CA PRO A 101 4.71 9.87 8.01
C PRO A 101 5.39 10.38 6.74
N ALA A 102 6.72 10.35 6.72
CA ALA A 102 7.49 10.75 5.55
C ALA A 102 7.14 9.88 4.31
N GLN A 103 7.54 10.33 3.13
CA GLN A 103 7.34 9.65 1.85
C GLN A 103 5.87 9.71 1.35
N ASN A 104 5.29 8.59 0.91
CA ASN A 104 4.00 8.55 0.23
C ASN A 104 2.85 9.27 0.97
N PRO A 105 2.63 9.08 2.28
CA PRO A 105 1.55 9.79 2.97
C PRO A 105 1.68 11.31 2.84
N THR A 106 2.89 11.84 3.01
CA THR A 106 3.17 13.28 2.85
C THR A 106 2.94 13.74 1.42
N PHE A 107 3.40 13.00 0.42
CA PHE A 107 3.28 13.41 -0.99
C PHE A 107 1.82 13.42 -1.45
N ILE A 108 1.05 12.38 -1.11
CA ILE A 108 -0.37 12.28 -1.44
C ILE A 108 -1.14 13.42 -0.78
N PHE A 109 -0.92 13.64 0.52
CA PHE A 109 -1.61 14.71 1.25
C PHE A 109 -1.25 16.10 0.70
N LYS A 110 0.03 16.35 0.43
CA LYS A 110 0.49 17.60 -0.20
C LYS A 110 -0.15 17.84 -1.56
N TYR A 111 -0.26 16.80 -2.39
CA TYR A 111 -0.95 16.89 -3.68
C TYR A 111 -2.41 17.30 -3.51
N LEU A 112 -3.13 16.63 -2.63
CA LEU A 112 -4.54 16.93 -2.36
C LEU A 112 -4.75 18.33 -1.77
N CYS A 113 -3.86 18.80 -0.87
CA CYS A 113 -3.87 20.18 -0.40
C CYS A 113 -3.75 21.17 -1.55
N GLY A 114 -2.82 20.95 -2.49
CA GLY A 114 -2.65 21.78 -3.68
C GLY A 114 -3.88 21.79 -4.58
N GLN A 115 -4.52 20.63 -4.80
CA GLN A 115 -5.74 20.53 -5.61
C GLN A 115 -6.95 21.25 -4.96
N ASN A 116 -6.97 21.37 -3.64
CA ASN A 116 -8.01 22.07 -2.89
C ASN A 116 -7.65 23.53 -2.56
N ASN A 117 -6.50 24.05 -3.03
CA ASN A 117 -6.00 25.40 -2.77
C ASN A 117 -5.91 25.75 -1.27
N VAL A 118 -5.53 24.78 -0.41
CA VAL A 118 -5.33 24.98 1.01
C VAL A 118 -3.84 24.98 1.36
N ASN A 119 -3.45 25.87 2.29
CA ASN A 119 -2.10 26.00 2.77
C ASN A 119 -1.95 25.33 4.14
N VAL A 120 -1.31 24.18 4.15
CA VAL A 120 -1.12 23.35 5.35
C VAL A 120 0.37 23.20 5.65
N THR A 121 0.76 23.37 6.90
CA THR A 121 2.10 22.97 7.36
C THR A 121 2.12 21.47 7.59
N ILE A 122 2.91 20.73 6.78
CA ILE A 122 3.07 19.28 6.96
C ILE A 122 4.31 19.04 7.80
N ASP A 123 4.13 18.38 8.95
CA ASP A 123 5.22 18.05 9.88
C ASP A 123 5.49 16.53 9.86
N ASN A 124 6.74 16.16 9.59
CA ASN A 124 7.21 14.77 9.53
C ASN A 124 8.01 14.36 10.78
N GLN A 125 7.91 15.08 11.89
CA GLN A 125 8.60 14.76 13.13
C GLN A 125 8.36 13.31 13.59
N TYR A 126 7.14 12.79 13.40
CA TYR A 126 6.79 11.40 13.66
C TYR A 126 6.82 10.59 12.35
N SER A 127 8.03 10.27 11.87
CA SER A 127 8.23 9.60 10.59
C SER A 127 7.71 8.15 10.56
N ALA A 128 7.71 7.46 11.70
CA ALA A 128 7.13 6.11 11.83
C ALA A 128 5.64 6.18 12.15
N PRO A 129 4.78 5.46 11.43
CA PRO A 129 3.33 5.47 11.68
C PRO A 129 2.94 5.12 13.12
N ALA A 130 3.66 4.22 13.78
CA ALA A 130 3.39 3.81 15.16
C ALA A 130 3.61 4.96 16.16
N ASP A 131 4.65 5.79 15.95
CA ASP A 131 4.94 6.95 16.81
C ASP A 131 3.87 8.03 16.61
N LEU A 132 3.43 8.25 15.38
CA LEU A 132 2.36 9.20 15.07
C LEU A 132 1.01 8.74 15.66
N VAL A 133 0.71 7.43 15.64
CA VAL A 133 -0.44 6.84 16.33
C VAL A 133 -0.39 7.14 17.84
N ALA A 134 0.77 6.97 18.46
CA ALA A 134 0.94 7.26 19.89
C ALA A 134 0.73 8.75 20.20
N ALA A 135 1.28 9.63 19.34
CA ALA A 135 1.18 11.09 19.50
C ALA A 135 -0.28 11.60 19.36
N VAL A 136 -1.01 11.16 18.33
CA VAL A 136 -2.40 11.58 18.11
C VAL A 136 -3.32 11.00 19.17
N ALA A 137 -3.14 9.75 19.58
CA ALA A 137 -3.93 9.11 20.61
C ALA A 137 -3.74 9.79 21.98
N ALA A 138 -2.52 10.25 22.29
CA ALA A 138 -2.20 11.00 23.49
C ALA A 138 -2.59 12.49 23.43
N GLY A 139 -3.13 12.94 22.29
CA GLY A 139 -3.51 14.34 22.08
C GLY A 139 -2.36 15.32 21.97
N LYS A 140 -1.17 14.86 21.64
CA LYS A 140 0.02 15.71 21.40
C LYS A 140 -0.01 16.43 20.06
N VAL A 141 -0.77 15.89 19.10
CA VAL A 141 -0.98 16.47 17.78
C VAL A 141 -2.49 16.58 17.52
N ASP A 142 -2.91 17.64 16.84
CA ASP A 142 -4.32 17.88 16.59
C ASP A 142 -4.83 17.10 15.37
N TYR A 143 -4.02 17.03 14.31
CA TYR A 143 -4.36 16.29 13.08
C TYR A 143 -3.19 15.45 12.60
N ALA A 144 -3.51 14.25 12.13
CA ALA A 144 -2.53 13.34 11.54
C ALA A 144 -3.08 12.68 10.26
N VAL A 145 -2.19 12.42 9.30
CA VAL A 145 -2.44 11.52 8.17
C VAL A 145 -1.89 10.15 8.51
N LEU A 146 -2.73 9.14 8.52
CA LEU A 146 -2.32 7.76 8.82
C LEU A 146 -2.96 6.79 7.83
N PRO A 147 -2.26 5.67 7.52
CA PRO A 147 -2.87 4.56 6.77
C PRO A 147 -3.70 3.65 7.67
N GLU A 148 -4.65 2.91 7.11
CA GLU A 148 -5.08 1.66 7.75
C GLU A 148 -3.95 0.61 7.73
N PRO A 149 -3.81 -0.24 8.72
CA PRO A 149 -4.65 -0.41 9.93
C PRO A 149 -4.31 0.57 11.08
N MET A 150 -3.42 1.54 10.87
CA MET A 150 -2.95 2.46 11.93
C MET A 150 -4.08 3.38 12.43
N ILE A 151 -5.02 3.77 11.56
CA ILE A 151 -6.25 4.50 11.95
C ILE A 151 -7.05 3.67 12.97
N THR A 152 -7.28 2.40 12.67
CA THR A 152 -8.00 1.49 13.58
C THR A 152 -7.26 1.32 14.91
N VAL A 153 -5.92 1.23 14.89
CA VAL A 153 -5.09 1.20 16.11
C VAL A 153 -5.24 2.49 16.92
N ALA A 154 -5.20 3.66 16.26
CA ALA A 154 -5.37 4.95 16.94
C ALA A 154 -6.74 5.06 17.61
N LYS A 155 -7.81 4.69 16.91
CA LYS A 155 -9.18 4.62 17.44
C LYS A 155 -9.33 3.65 18.59
N ALA A 156 -8.62 2.52 18.58
CA ALA A 156 -8.62 1.55 19.69
C ALA A 156 -7.94 2.12 20.95
N LYS A 157 -6.93 3.00 20.78
CA LYS A 157 -6.25 3.68 21.90
C LYS A 157 -7.03 4.89 22.41
N ASN A 158 -7.72 5.60 21.54
CA ASN A 158 -8.52 6.77 21.90
C ASN A 158 -9.77 6.82 21.01
N ALA A 159 -10.91 6.44 21.57
CA ALA A 159 -12.19 6.36 20.87
C ALA A 159 -12.76 7.74 20.47
N ASP A 160 -12.31 8.82 21.12
CA ASP A 160 -12.80 10.19 20.86
C ASP A 160 -12.22 10.79 19.58
N LEU A 161 -11.12 10.24 19.06
CA LEU A 161 -10.54 10.67 17.79
C LEU A 161 -11.57 10.61 16.64
N LYS A 162 -11.55 11.59 15.76
CA LYS A 162 -12.41 11.68 14.58
C LYS A 162 -11.61 11.34 13.33
N VAL A 163 -12.11 10.39 12.54
CA VAL A 163 -11.61 10.13 11.20
C VAL A 163 -12.44 10.98 10.25
N SER A 164 -11.85 12.01 9.67
CA SER A 164 -12.58 13.09 9.02
C SER A 164 -12.54 13.02 7.50
N LEU A 165 -11.35 12.81 6.91
CA LEU A 165 -11.19 12.73 5.46
C LEU A 165 -10.64 11.38 5.05
N ASP A 166 -11.31 10.75 4.12
CA ASP A 166 -10.79 9.62 3.33
C ASP A 166 -10.05 10.19 2.11
N LEU A 167 -8.71 10.10 2.12
CA LEU A 167 -7.91 10.68 1.04
C LEU A 167 -8.10 9.97 -0.30
N THR A 168 -8.59 8.74 -0.30
CA THR A 168 -8.95 8.02 -1.53
C THR A 168 -10.23 8.59 -2.11
N ALA A 169 -11.24 8.81 -1.28
CA ALA A 169 -12.47 9.46 -1.72
C ALA A 169 -12.21 10.88 -2.26
N GLU A 170 -11.33 11.64 -1.60
CA GLU A 170 -10.95 12.97 -2.07
C GLU A 170 -10.15 12.94 -3.39
N TRP A 171 -9.26 11.95 -3.54
CA TRP A 171 -8.52 11.72 -4.78
C TRP A 171 -9.44 11.38 -5.94
N ASN A 172 -10.41 10.51 -5.71
CA ASN A 172 -11.36 10.05 -6.73
C ASN A 172 -12.32 11.15 -7.21
N LYS A 173 -12.47 12.27 -6.46
CA LYS A 173 -13.22 13.46 -6.92
C LYS A 173 -12.47 14.25 -7.98
N LEU A 174 -11.16 14.07 -8.11
CA LEU A 174 -10.36 14.79 -9.10
C LEU A 174 -10.60 14.21 -10.49
N ASP A 175 -10.69 15.07 -11.51
CA ASP A 175 -10.94 14.67 -12.89
C ASP A 175 -9.88 13.69 -13.41
N GLY A 176 -10.34 12.58 -13.98
CA GLY A 176 -9.49 11.51 -14.51
C GLY A 176 -8.63 10.78 -13.46
N LYS A 177 -9.00 10.83 -12.16
CA LYS A 177 -8.22 10.19 -11.08
C LYS A 177 -8.93 9.02 -10.39
N GLN A 178 -10.14 8.68 -10.83
CA GLN A 178 -10.88 7.54 -10.26
C GLN A 178 -9.99 6.28 -10.24
N ASP A 179 -9.87 5.66 -9.06
CA ASP A 179 -9.13 4.42 -8.77
C ASP A 179 -7.63 4.42 -9.16
N THR A 180 -7.04 5.63 -9.30
CA THR A 180 -5.61 5.79 -9.64
C THR A 180 -4.71 6.03 -8.44
N LEU A 181 -5.24 6.15 -7.22
CA LEU A 181 -4.44 6.18 -6.00
C LEU A 181 -4.01 4.76 -5.63
N VAL A 182 -2.93 4.28 -6.22
CA VAL A 182 -2.43 2.90 -6.07
C VAL A 182 -1.21 2.89 -5.15
N GLN A 183 -1.38 2.39 -3.91
CA GLN A 183 -0.36 2.48 -2.88
C GLN A 183 0.47 1.21 -2.73
N GLY A 184 -0.03 0.07 -3.17
CA GLY A 184 0.67 -1.21 -3.11
C GLY A 184 0.56 -2.02 -4.39
N CYS A 185 1.58 -2.82 -4.67
CA CYS A 185 1.61 -3.72 -5.82
C CYS A 185 2.38 -4.99 -5.53
N VAL A 186 2.22 -5.97 -6.40
CA VAL A 186 3.02 -7.19 -6.45
C VAL A 186 3.99 -7.09 -7.60
N VAL A 187 5.25 -7.38 -7.34
CA VAL A 187 6.34 -7.39 -8.33
C VAL A 187 6.97 -8.76 -8.45
N VAL A 188 7.58 -9.02 -9.59
CA VAL A 188 8.34 -10.25 -9.90
C VAL A 188 9.73 -9.89 -10.41
N ARG A 189 10.73 -10.71 -10.13
CA ARG A 189 12.02 -10.63 -10.82
C ARG A 189 11.85 -10.99 -12.30
N THR A 190 12.37 -10.15 -13.19
CA THR A 190 12.26 -10.35 -14.65
C THR A 190 12.81 -11.72 -15.06
N ALA A 191 13.97 -12.11 -14.54
CA ALA A 191 14.58 -13.41 -14.85
C ALA A 191 13.73 -14.62 -14.38
N PHE A 192 13.00 -14.49 -13.27
CA PHE A 192 12.08 -15.54 -12.83
C PHE A 192 10.85 -15.62 -13.72
N LEU A 193 10.27 -14.48 -14.07
CA LEU A 193 9.14 -14.42 -15.00
C LEU A 193 9.45 -15.05 -16.35
N GLU A 194 10.65 -14.77 -16.90
CA GLU A 194 11.09 -15.31 -18.19
C GLU A 194 11.35 -16.81 -18.14
N ALA A 195 11.88 -17.31 -17.02
CA ALA A 195 12.17 -18.73 -16.83
C ALA A 195 10.94 -19.56 -16.46
N HIS A 196 9.95 -18.95 -15.76
CA HIS A 196 8.81 -19.63 -15.16
C HIS A 196 7.48 -18.89 -15.38
N PRO A 197 7.09 -18.57 -16.64
CA PRO A 197 5.90 -17.78 -16.93
C PRO A 197 4.61 -18.46 -16.43
N GLU A 198 4.55 -19.78 -16.51
CA GLU A 198 3.39 -20.56 -16.03
C GLU A 198 3.23 -20.46 -14.50
N ALA A 199 4.33 -20.56 -13.75
CA ALA A 199 4.28 -20.41 -12.30
C ALA A 199 3.82 -19.00 -11.88
N VAL A 200 4.19 -17.95 -12.64
CA VAL A 200 3.73 -16.60 -12.40
C VAL A 200 2.22 -16.45 -12.72
N ALA A 201 1.74 -17.07 -13.80
CA ALA A 201 0.32 -17.08 -14.13
C ALA A 201 -0.52 -17.80 -13.05
N ASN A 202 -0.04 -18.96 -12.59
CA ASN A 202 -0.68 -19.71 -11.50
C ASN A 202 -0.69 -18.91 -10.19
N PHE A 203 0.44 -18.25 -9.86
CA PHE A 203 0.50 -17.34 -8.72
C PHE A 203 -0.53 -16.21 -8.83
N LEU A 204 -0.66 -15.55 -9.97
CA LEU A 204 -1.61 -14.46 -10.15
C LEU A 204 -3.05 -14.92 -9.94
N SER A 205 -3.42 -16.07 -10.49
CA SER A 205 -4.76 -16.66 -10.30
C SER A 205 -5.03 -16.99 -8.81
N ALA A 206 -4.06 -17.61 -8.14
CA ALA A 206 -4.19 -17.94 -6.72
C ALA A 206 -4.21 -16.68 -5.83
N TYR A 207 -3.45 -15.65 -6.21
CA TYR A 207 -3.41 -14.39 -5.49
C TYR A 207 -4.72 -13.60 -5.63
N GLU A 208 -5.30 -13.53 -6.83
CA GLU A 208 -6.60 -12.93 -7.05
C GLU A 208 -7.68 -13.61 -6.19
N ALA A 209 -7.71 -14.94 -6.17
CA ALA A 209 -8.62 -15.70 -5.32
C ALA A 209 -8.40 -15.39 -3.83
N SER A 210 -7.14 -15.23 -3.39
CA SER A 210 -6.78 -14.85 -2.03
C SER A 210 -7.27 -13.44 -1.67
N VAL A 211 -7.10 -12.46 -2.55
CA VAL A 211 -7.61 -11.09 -2.38
C VAL A 211 -9.14 -11.09 -2.23
N ASN A 212 -9.83 -11.81 -3.11
CA ASN A 212 -11.28 -11.93 -3.05
C ASN A 212 -11.74 -12.58 -1.73
N TYR A 213 -11.04 -13.64 -1.28
CA TYR A 213 -11.33 -14.27 0.00
C TYR A 213 -11.17 -13.31 1.17
N VAL A 214 -10.08 -12.56 1.23
CA VAL A 214 -9.79 -11.60 2.32
C VAL A 214 -10.88 -10.53 2.41
N ASN A 215 -11.38 -10.05 1.29
CA ASN A 215 -12.43 -9.03 1.25
C ASN A 215 -13.81 -9.57 1.63
N THR A 216 -14.09 -10.85 1.35
CA THR A 216 -15.43 -11.46 1.59
C THR A 216 -15.51 -12.17 2.94
N ASN A 217 -14.40 -12.65 3.50
CA ASN A 217 -14.33 -13.43 4.74
C ASN A 217 -13.45 -12.71 5.77
N THR A 218 -13.82 -11.48 6.13
CA THR A 218 -12.97 -10.58 6.92
C THR A 218 -12.61 -11.09 8.32
N GLU A 219 -13.46 -11.92 8.93
CA GLU A 219 -13.19 -12.53 10.25
C GLU A 219 -12.07 -13.58 10.14
N GLU A 220 -12.28 -14.56 9.29
CA GLU A 220 -11.31 -15.63 9.06
C GLU A 220 -10.00 -15.08 8.47
N ALA A 221 -10.11 -14.10 7.57
CA ALA A 221 -8.94 -13.45 7.00
C ALA A 221 -8.11 -12.71 8.07
N ALA A 222 -8.75 -12.08 9.05
CA ALA A 222 -8.03 -11.43 10.16
C ALA A 222 -7.24 -12.45 10.99
N ASP A 223 -7.79 -13.64 11.24
CA ASP A 223 -7.10 -14.72 11.94
C ASP A 223 -5.92 -15.26 11.11
N LEU A 224 -6.09 -15.43 9.80
CA LEU A 224 -5.01 -15.85 8.89
C LEU A 224 -3.90 -14.81 8.82
N ILE A 225 -4.23 -13.52 8.76
CA ILE A 225 -3.27 -12.41 8.78
C ILE A 225 -2.37 -12.47 10.02
N VAL A 226 -2.95 -12.78 11.18
CA VAL A 226 -2.17 -12.94 12.42
C VAL A 226 -1.38 -14.25 12.42
N LYS A 227 -2.01 -15.37 12.03
CA LYS A 227 -1.37 -16.70 11.94
C LYS A 227 -0.11 -16.65 11.11
N HIS A 228 -0.13 -15.94 9.98
CA HIS A 228 1.01 -15.80 9.06
C HIS A 228 1.93 -14.62 9.36
N GLY A 229 1.76 -13.93 10.49
CA GLY A 229 2.65 -12.87 10.95
C GLY A 229 2.58 -11.57 10.13
N ILE A 230 1.55 -11.38 9.30
CA ILE A 230 1.39 -10.18 8.46
C ILE A 230 1.01 -8.96 9.31
N PHE A 231 0.20 -9.20 10.35
CA PHE A 231 -0.17 -8.19 11.35
C PHE A 231 -0.43 -8.87 12.70
N ALA A 232 -0.23 -8.13 13.82
CA ALA A 232 -0.20 -8.76 15.13
C ALA A 232 -1.56 -8.88 15.86
N GLN A 233 -2.61 -8.18 15.38
CA GLN A 233 -3.85 -8.01 16.16
C GLN A 233 -5.10 -8.31 15.31
N ALA A 234 -5.68 -9.50 15.45
CA ALA A 234 -6.86 -9.91 14.68
C ALA A 234 -8.08 -8.98 14.85
N PRO A 235 -8.42 -8.48 16.07
CA PRO A 235 -9.54 -7.54 16.20
C PRO A 235 -9.34 -6.22 15.48
N VAL A 236 -8.10 -5.78 15.31
CA VAL A 236 -7.76 -4.59 14.52
C VAL A 236 -7.82 -4.91 13.04
N ALA A 237 -7.21 -6.01 12.61
CA ALA A 237 -7.23 -6.46 11.22
C ALA A 237 -8.66 -6.60 10.69
N LYS A 238 -9.55 -7.27 11.44
CA LYS A 238 -10.98 -7.42 11.10
C LYS A 238 -11.66 -6.08 10.83
N LYS A 239 -11.44 -5.07 11.66
CA LYS A 239 -12.03 -3.74 11.51
C LYS A 239 -11.38 -2.92 10.39
N ALA A 240 -10.10 -3.18 10.11
CA ALA A 240 -9.33 -2.44 9.13
C ALA A 240 -9.50 -2.97 7.70
N ILE A 241 -9.64 -4.29 7.49
CA ILE A 241 -9.73 -4.92 6.16
C ILE A 241 -10.69 -4.16 5.22
N PRO A 242 -11.95 -3.83 5.60
CA PRO A 242 -12.87 -3.14 4.72
C PRO A 242 -12.44 -1.73 4.29
N LYS A 243 -11.45 -1.16 4.98
CA LYS A 243 -10.94 0.21 4.76
C LYS A 243 -9.51 0.22 4.20
N CYS A 244 -8.91 -0.96 4.07
CA CYS A 244 -7.55 -1.11 3.53
C CYS A 244 -7.52 -1.04 2.00
N ASN A 245 -8.67 -1.01 1.33
CA ASN A 245 -8.77 -1.02 -0.14
C ASN A 245 -7.86 -2.09 -0.78
N ILE A 246 -8.00 -3.33 -0.29
CA ILE A 246 -7.27 -4.48 -0.84
C ILE A 246 -7.93 -4.86 -2.16
N HIS A 247 -7.18 -4.79 -3.24
CA HIS A 247 -7.67 -5.02 -4.59
C HIS A 247 -6.74 -5.96 -5.36
N PHE A 248 -7.23 -6.45 -6.49
CA PHE A 248 -6.43 -7.09 -7.52
C PHE A 248 -6.73 -6.40 -8.85
N VAL A 249 -5.76 -5.64 -9.36
CA VAL A 249 -5.85 -4.97 -10.66
C VAL A 249 -4.61 -5.33 -11.46
N ALA A 250 -4.79 -5.94 -12.63
CA ALA A 250 -3.70 -6.38 -13.50
C ALA A 250 -3.88 -5.84 -14.94
N GLY A 251 -2.94 -6.12 -15.82
CA GLY A 251 -3.03 -5.76 -17.23
C GLY A 251 -3.03 -4.26 -17.49
N ASP A 252 -3.80 -3.83 -18.49
CA ASP A 252 -3.82 -2.44 -18.97
C ASP A 252 -4.39 -1.47 -17.92
N ASP A 253 -5.36 -1.89 -17.10
CA ASP A 253 -5.93 -1.06 -16.03
C ASP A 253 -4.89 -0.78 -14.94
N MET A 254 -4.11 -1.79 -14.53
CA MET A 254 -2.97 -1.61 -13.63
C MET A 254 -1.97 -0.61 -14.20
N LYS A 255 -1.59 -0.77 -15.48
CA LYS A 255 -0.63 0.13 -16.14
C LYS A 255 -1.14 1.57 -16.15
N ALA A 256 -2.39 1.80 -16.53
CA ALA A 256 -3.00 3.12 -16.58
C ALA A 256 -3.03 3.80 -15.21
N ALA A 257 -3.49 3.09 -14.18
CA ALA A 257 -3.57 3.59 -12.82
C ALA A 257 -2.18 3.92 -12.25
N MET A 258 -1.23 3.00 -12.38
CA MET A 258 0.14 3.19 -11.89
C MET A 258 0.87 4.33 -12.62
N ASN A 259 0.72 4.44 -13.94
CA ASN A 259 1.34 5.52 -14.70
C ASN A 259 0.81 6.89 -14.25
N THR A 260 -0.49 7.02 -14.03
CA THR A 260 -1.12 8.23 -13.49
C THR A 260 -0.54 8.57 -12.11
N TYR A 261 -0.51 7.62 -11.20
CA TYR A 261 0.00 7.82 -9.84
C TYR A 261 1.49 8.19 -9.82
N LEU A 262 2.33 7.43 -10.53
CA LEU A 262 3.78 7.66 -10.57
C LEU A 262 4.13 8.99 -11.26
N THR A 263 3.36 9.42 -12.26
CA THR A 263 3.53 10.73 -12.90
C THR A 263 3.28 11.87 -11.91
N ILE A 264 2.22 11.77 -11.09
CA ILE A 264 1.94 12.74 -10.04
C ILE A 264 3.06 12.78 -9.00
N LEU A 265 3.49 11.61 -8.51
CA LEU A 265 4.60 11.53 -7.55
C LEU A 265 5.90 12.10 -8.12
N SER A 266 6.20 11.85 -9.39
CA SER A 266 7.37 12.39 -10.09
C SER A 266 7.36 13.93 -10.11
N GLY A 267 6.19 14.53 -10.36
CA GLY A 267 6.02 15.98 -10.33
C GLY A 267 6.22 16.61 -8.95
N ILE A 268 5.95 15.86 -7.88
CA ILE A 268 6.16 16.32 -6.49
C ILE A 268 7.63 16.11 -6.07
N ASN A 269 8.16 14.93 -6.33
CA ASN A 269 9.52 14.54 -5.99
C ASN A 269 9.95 13.32 -6.84
N ALA A 270 10.72 13.56 -7.90
CA ALA A 270 11.21 12.49 -8.78
C ALA A 270 12.02 11.42 -8.01
N GLY A 271 12.75 11.80 -6.96
CA GLY A 271 13.50 10.88 -6.10
C GLY A 271 12.61 9.83 -5.42
N ALA A 272 11.34 10.16 -5.16
CA ALA A 272 10.38 9.25 -4.53
C ALA A 272 10.03 8.03 -5.39
N ILE A 273 10.29 8.08 -6.69
CA ILE A 273 10.05 7.00 -7.65
C ILE A 273 11.32 6.49 -8.34
N GLY A 274 12.50 6.87 -7.83
CA GLY A 274 13.79 6.46 -8.38
C GLY A 274 14.29 7.29 -9.57
N GLY A 275 13.80 8.54 -9.70
CA GLY A 275 14.32 9.55 -10.62
C GLY A 275 13.46 9.81 -11.85
N LYS A 276 12.74 8.82 -12.35
CA LYS A 276 11.86 8.94 -13.53
C LYS A 276 10.68 7.97 -13.46
N VAL A 277 9.61 8.31 -14.18
CA VAL A 277 8.50 7.36 -14.40
C VAL A 277 9.04 6.18 -15.23
N PRO A 278 8.80 4.93 -14.79
CA PRO A 278 9.20 3.76 -15.57
C PRO A 278 8.56 3.71 -16.96
N ASP A 279 9.25 3.08 -17.91
CA ASP A 279 8.73 2.81 -19.23
C ASP A 279 7.77 1.59 -19.26
N ASP A 280 7.26 1.27 -20.46
CA ASP A 280 6.28 0.19 -20.66
C ASP A 280 6.80 -1.20 -20.25
N ALA A 281 8.09 -1.44 -20.29
CA ALA A 281 8.69 -2.71 -19.92
C ALA A 281 8.58 -3.01 -18.41
N PHE A 282 8.24 -2.01 -17.60
CA PHE A 282 7.96 -2.16 -16.16
C PHE A 282 6.72 -3.00 -15.88
N TYR A 283 5.76 -3.03 -16.78
CA TYR A 283 4.46 -3.66 -16.56
C TYR A 283 4.41 -5.05 -17.23
N TYR A 284 3.96 -6.05 -16.48
CA TYR A 284 3.57 -7.33 -17.05
C TYR A 284 2.08 -7.31 -17.41
N LEU A 285 1.76 -7.47 -18.68
CA LEU A 285 0.38 -7.38 -19.20
C LEU A 285 -0.25 -8.74 -19.50
N GLY A 286 0.38 -9.84 -19.03
CA GLY A 286 -0.17 -11.18 -19.23
C GLY A 286 0.04 -11.76 -20.64
N LYS A 287 1.01 -11.23 -21.41
CA LYS A 287 1.31 -11.67 -22.78
C LYS A 287 2.71 -12.23 -22.87
#